data_e8c900675cbb94bbf2c19f2fa03d4e23
#
_entry.id   e8c900675cbb94bbf2c19f2fa03d4e23
#
_cell.length_a   1.000
_cell.length_b   1.000
_cell.length_c   1.000
_cell.angle_alpha   90.00
_cell.angle_beta   90.00
_cell.angle_gamma   90.00
#
_symmetry.space_group_name_H-M   'P 1'
#
loop_
_entity.id
_entity.type
_entity.pdbx_description
1 polymer ?
#
loop_
_entity_poly.entity_id
_entity_poly.type
_entity_poly.pdbx_seq_one_letter_code
_entity_poly.pdbx_strand_id
1 'polypeptide(L)'
;MKTYTMCGSMRFEEEMRKVAYDLETQKGYNILQCIYAAAGTKPTAEELQALEFAHYRKIDISDGIYVLNLCGYIGESVRKEIEYAQRNGKEVIYHCD
;
A
#
# COMPACT_ATOMS: atom_id res chain seq x y z
N MET A 1 -15.67 10.24 3.72
CA MET A 1 -14.28 10.09 3.23
C MET A 1 -13.91 8.62 3.24
N LYS A 2 -13.46 8.12 2.11
CA LYS A 2 -13.02 6.73 2.03
C LYS A 2 -11.55 6.60 2.44
N THR A 3 -11.22 5.48 3.07
CA THR A 3 -9.86 5.18 3.52
C THR A 3 -9.30 4.03 2.68
N TYR A 4 -8.12 4.25 2.11
CA TYR A 4 -7.43 3.23 1.32
C TYR A 4 -6.02 3.02 1.86
N THR A 5 -5.58 1.77 1.87
CA THR A 5 -4.20 1.44 2.21
C THR A 5 -3.37 1.40 0.93
N MET A 6 -2.27 2.16 0.92
CA MET A 6 -1.36 2.19 -0.22
C MET A 6 -0.59 0.87 -0.29
N CYS A 7 -0.64 0.22 -1.44
CA CYS A 7 0.09 -1.03 -1.70
C CYS A 7 0.97 -0.83 -2.93
N GLY A 8 2.24 -1.15 -2.81
CA GLY A 8 3.17 -1.04 -3.91
C GLY A 8 4.54 -1.54 -3.52
N SER A 9 5.39 -1.80 -4.51
CA SER A 9 6.76 -2.21 -4.29
C SER A 9 7.55 -1.09 -3.64
N MET A 10 8.44 -1.42 -2.71
CA MET A 10 9.32 -0.43 -2.07
C MET A 10 10.22 0.28 -3.06
N ARG A 11 10.44 -0.28 -4.26
CA ARG A 11 11.17 0.43 -5.32
C ARG A 11 10.46 1.71 -5.74
N PHE A 12 9.16 1.83 -5.46
CA PHE A 12 8.36 3.01 -5.79
C PHE A 12 8.09 3.90 -4.58
N GLU A 13 8.96 3.86 -3.57
CA GLU A 13 8.73 4.60 -2.32
C GLU A 13 8.45 6.09 -2.57
N GLU A 14 9.27 6.75 -3.38
CA GLU A 14 9.07 8.17 -3.66
C GLU A 14 7.74 8.44 -4.33
N GLU A 15 7.40 7.62 -5.32
CA GLU A 15 6.15 7.74 -6.04
C GLU A 15 4.96 7.47 -5.13
N MET A 16 5.06 6.48 -4.24
CA MET A 16 3.99 6.20 -3.28
C MET A 16 3.75 7.40 -2.36
N ARG A 17 4.81 8.05 -1.89
CA ARG A 17 4.67 9.24 -1.04
C ARG A 17 3.98 10.37 -1.79
N LYS A 18 4.39 10.62 -3.03
CA LYS A 18 3.82 11.67 -3.85
C LYS A 18 2.36 11.40 -4.20
N VAL A 19 2.05 10.17 -4.59
CA VAL A 19 0.69 9.80 -4.96
C VAL A 19 -0.23 9.86 -3.76
N ALA A 20 0.23 9.43 -2.58
CA ALA A 20 -0.56 9.54 -1.35
C ALA A 20 -0.92 10.99 -1.05
N TYR A 21 0.04 11.89 -1.19
CA TYR A 21 -0.20 13.33 -1.02
C TYR A 21 -1.28 13.83 -2.00
N ASP A 22 -1.15 13.46 -3.26
CA ASP A 22 -2.10 13.89 -4.30
C ASP A 22 -3.50 13.32 -4.04
N LEU A 23 -3.59 12.06 -3.62
CA LEU A 23 -4.88 11.43 -3.34
C LEU A 23 -5.59 12.10 -2.17
N GLU A 24 -4.86 12.48 -1.13
CA GLU A 24 -5.49 13.16 0.00
C GLU A 24 -5.87 14.59 -0.33
N THR A 25 -5.02 15.31 -1.05
CA THR A 25 -5.27 16.74 -1.32
C THR A 25 -6.23 16.98 -2.47
N GLN A 26 -6.28 16.09 -3.46
CA GLN A 26 -7.06 16.30 -4.67
C GLN A 26 -8.30 15.41 -4.75
N LYS A 27 -8.24 14.20 -4.21
CA LYS A 27 -9.37 13.26 -4.25
C LYS A 27 -10.14 13.20 -2.94
N GLY A 28 -9.58 13.72 -1.86
CA GLY A 28 -10.23 13.70 -0.55
C GLY A 28 -10.28 12.32 0.07
N TYR A 29 -9.38 11.41 -0.31
CA TYR A 29 -9.24 10.13 0.34
C TYR A 29 -8.39 10.24 1.58
N ASN A 30 -8.53 9.28 2.50
CA ASN A 30 -7.61 9.11 3.61
C ASN A 30 -6.70 7.94 3.25
N ILE A 31 -5.38 8.15 3.20
CA ILE A 31 -4.44 7.13 2.76
C ILE A 31 -3.60 6.64 3.93
N LEU A 32 -3.68 5.33 4.19
CA LEU A 32 -2.78 4.66 5.13
C LEU A 32 -1.58 4.16 4.34
N GLN A 33 -0.41 4.68 4.69
CA GLN A 33 0.81 4.35 3.95
C GLN A 33 1.56 3.19 4.58
N CYS A 34 2.39 2.52 3.77
CA CYS A 34 3.41 1.61 4.28
C CYS A 34 4.34 2.37 5.21
N ILE A 35 4.93 1.66 6.16
CA ILE A 35 5.98 2.25 6.99
C ILE A 35 7.30 2.03 6.26
N TYR A 36 7.99 3.10 5.98
CA TYR A 36 9.24 3.05 5.24
C TYR A 36 10.41 3.07 6.21
N ALA A 37 11.39 2.18 5.99
CA ALA A 37 12.60 2.20 6.79
C ALA A 37 13.41 3.48 6.48
N ALA A 38 14.12 3.99 7.49
CA ALA A 38 14.99 5.13 7.28
C ALA A 38 16.09 4.79 6.27
N ALA A 39 16.54 5.81 5.52
CA ALA A 39 17.58 5.63 4.51
C ALA A 39 18.80 4.94 5.12
N GLY A 40 19.33 3.91 4.44
CA GLY A 40 20.46 3.15 4.90
C GLY A 40 20.14 2.07 5.93
N THR A 41 18.90 1.98 6.38
CA THR A 41 18.47 0.96 7.33
C THR A 41 18.03 -0.29 6.57
N LYS A 42 18.56 -1.45 6.99
CA LYS A 42 18.13 -2.73 6.43
C LYS A 42 17.34 -3.48 7.50
N PRO A 43 16.02 -3.65 7.32
CA PRO A 43 15.20 -4.35 8.31
C PRO A 43 15.63 -5.81 8.47
N THR A 44 15.52 -6.32 9.70
CA THR A 44 15.71 -7.75 9.97
C THR A 44 14.49 -8.53 9.45
N ALA A 45 14.62 -9.86 9.38
CA ALA A 45 13.49 -10.71 8.99
C ALA A 45 12.31 -10.56 9.93
N GLU A 46 12.59 -10.42 11.24
CA GLU A 46 11.54 -10.24 12.24
C GLU A 46 10.83 -8.90 12.09
N GLU A 47 11.61 -7.86 11.78
CA GLU A 47 11.04 -6.53 11.53
C GLU A 47 10.16 -6.53 10.28
N LEU A 48 10.62 -7.19 9.22
CA LEU A 48 9.82 -7.30 7.99
C LEU A 48 8.50 -8.02 8.25
N GLN A 49 8.51 -9.08 9.07
CA GLN A 49 7.29 -9.80 9.43
C GLN A 49 6.34 -8.90 10.22
N ALA A 50 6.86 -8.13 11.17
CA ALA A 50 6.04 -7.20 11.95
C ALA A 50 5.42 -6.13 11.05
N LEU A 51 6.19 -5.60 10.11
CA LEU A 51 5.68 -4.61 9.14
C LEU A 51 4.59 -5.21 8.26
N GLU A 52 4.75 -6.47 7.84
CA GLU A 52 3.75 -7.15 7.04
C GLU A 52 2.45 -7.33 7.80
N PHE A 53 2.50 -7.80 9.05
CA PHE A 53 1.29 -7.93 9.87
C PHE A 53 0.59 -6.59 10.05
N ALA A 54 1.34 -5.54 10.34
CA ALA A 54 0.76 -4.21 10.49
C ALA A 54 0.12 -3.72 9.20
N HIS A 55 0.72 -4.04 8.07
CA HIS A 55 0.18 -3.65 6.76
C HIS A 55 -1.16 -4.33 6.49
N TYR A 56 -1.27 -5.62 6.76
CA TYR A 56 -2.54 -6.34 6.63
C TYR A 56 -3.61 -5.78 7.56
N ARG A 57 -3.22 -5.36 8.77
CA ARG A 57 -4.17 -4.70 9.66
C ARG A 57 -4.67 -3.39 9.09
N LYS A 58 -3.80 -2.63 8.44
CA LYS A 58 -4.23 -1.41 7.75
C LYS A 58 -5.28 -1.73 6.68
N ILE A 59 -5.08 -2.81 5.94
CA ILE A 59 -6.07 -3.25 4.94
C ILE A 59 -7.39 -3.59 5.63
N ASP A 60 -7.35 -4.29 6.76
CA ASP A 60 -8.55 -4.68 7.49
C ASP A 60 -9.42 -3.49 7.88
N ILE A 61 -8.79 -2.39 8.29
CA ILE A 61 -9.52 -1.21 8.76
C ILE A 61 -9.81 -0.21 7.64
N SER A 62 -9.42 -0.51 6.41
CA SER A 62 -9.65 0.34 5.24
C SER A 62 -10.89 -0.07 4.48
N ASP A 63 -11.44 0.86 3.71
CA ASP A 63 -12.50 0.54 2.74
C ASP A 63 -11.95 -0.27 1.57
N GLY A 64 -10.68 -0.07 1.25
CA GLY A 64 -10.03 -0.79 0.17
C GLY A 64 -8.54 -0.52 0.15
N ILE A 65 -7.92 -0.92 -0.96
CA ILE A 65 -6.50 -0.66 -1.18
C ILE A 65 -6.31 0.11 -2.48
N TYR A 66 -5.23 0.90 -2.50
CA TYR A 66 -4.82 1.63 -3.69
C TYR A 66 -3.47 1.04 -4.14
N VAL A 67 -3.47 0.41 -5.30
CA VAL A 67 -2.29 -0.32 -5.81
C VAL A 67 -1.49 0.58 -6.74
N LEU A 68 -0.25 0.90 -6.36
CA LEU A 68 0.64 1.66 -7.21
C LEU A 68 1.40 0.69 -8.12
N ASN A 69 0.85 0.46 -9.30
CA ASN A 69 1.35 -0.51 -10.27
C ASN A 69 2.03 0.18 -11.45
N LEU A 70 3.06 0.97 -11.17
CA LEU A 70 3.76 1.71 -12.21
C LEU A 70 4.29 0.78 -13.30
N CYS A 71 4.03 1.14 -14.57
CA CYS A 71 4.38 0.33 -15.74
C CYS A 71 3.81 -1.09 -15.66
N GLY A 72 2.70 -1.25 -14.95
CA GLY A 72 2.05 -2.55 -14.79
C GLY A 72 2.74 -3.49 -13.81
N TYR A 73 3.79 -3.04 -13.13
CA TYR A 73 4.55 -3.92 -12.23
C TYR A 73 3.80 -4.19 -10.94
N ILE A 74 3.61 -5.45 -10.63
CA ILE A 74 3.05 -5.90 -9.36
C ILE A 74 3.95 -7.01 -8.83
N GLY A 75 4.59 -6.77 -7.67
CA GLY A 75 5.46 -7.76 -7.05
C GLY A 75 4.66 -8.80 -6.28
N GLU A 76 5.37 -9.81 -5.77
CA GLU A 76 4.76 -10.94 -5.08
C GLU A 76 3.99 -10.50 -3.83
N SER A 77 4.57 -9.61 -3.02
CA SER A 77 3.91 -9.14 -1.79
C SER A 77 2.63 -8.39 -2.11
N VAL A 78 2.67 -7.53 -3.13
CA VAL A 78 1.50 -6.74 -3.52
C VAL A 78 0.42 -7.66 -4.09
N ARG A 79 0.80 -8.68 -4.86
CA ARG A 79 -0.16 -9.64 -5.39
C ARG A 79 -0.92 -10.34 -4.25
N LYS A 80 -0.22 -10.73 -3.19
CA LYS A 80 -0.85 -11.36 -2.02
C LYS A 80 -1.80 -10.39 -1.30
N GLU A 81 -1.42 -9.11 -1.23
CA GLU A 81 -2.26 -8.08 -0.62
C GLU A 81 -3.54 -7.86 -1.42
N ILE A 82 -3.43 -7.89 -2.75
CA ILE A 82 -4.61 -7.78 -3.62
C ILE A 82 -5.55 -8.96 -3.38
N GLU A 83 -5.02 -10.19 -3.35
CA GLU A 83 -5.82 -11.38 -3.10
C GLU A 83 -6.51 -11.31 -1.75
N TYR A 84 -5.79 -10.85 -0.73
CA TYR A 84 -6.34 -10.69 0.63
C TYR A 84 -7.49 -9.68 0.63
N ALA A 85 -7.27 -8.52 0.00
CA ALA A 85 -8.31 -7.49 -0.08
C ALA A 85 -9.56 -8.01 -0.78
N GLN A 86 -9.38 -8.69 -1.89
CA GLN A 86 -10.50 -9.25 -2.65
C GLN A 86 -11.28 -10.28 -1.84
N ARG A 87 -10.60 -11.16 -1.13
CA ARG A 87 -11.27 -12.17 -0.28
C ARG A 87 -12.05 -11.55 0.86
N ASN A 88 -11.65 -10.36 1.30
CA ASN A 88 -12.33 -9.68 2.41
C ASN A 88 -13.31 -8.61 1.93
N GLY A 89 -13.67 -8.63 0.66
CA GLY A 89 -14.66 -7.71 0.10
C GLY A 89 -14.21 -6.27 0.04
N LYS A 90 -12.90 -6.03 0.03
CA LYS A 90 -12.35 -4.68 -0.03
C LYS A 90 -12.27 -4.22 -1.47
N GLU A 91 -12.46 -2.92 -1.68
CA GLU A 91 -12.28 -2.31 -2.99
C GLU A 91 -10.80 -2.32 -3.38
N VAL A 92 -10.50 -2.55 -4.65
CA VAL A 92 -9.13 -2.50 -5.16
C VAL A 92 -9.09 -1.48 -6.28
N ILE A 93 -8.29 -0.44 -6.09
CA ILE A 93 -8.09 0.61 -7.10
C ILE A 93 -6.65 0.49 -7.62
N TYR A 94 -6.50 0.47 -8.93
CA TYR A 94 -5.18 0.44 -9.57
C TYR A 94 -4.82 1.83 -10.06
N HIS A 95 -3.58 2.25 -9.82
CA HIS A 95 -3.07 3.55 -10.26
C HIS A 95 -3.00 3.62 -11.79
N CYS A 96 -2.52 2.55 -12.41
CA CYS A 96 -2.43 2.43 -13.86
C CYS A 96 -3.42 1.39 -14.37
N ASP A 97 -4.04 1.69 -15.45
CA ASP A 97 -4.98 0.76 -16.11
C ASP A 97 -4.25 -0.39 -16.81
#